data_b728dc3eac303129afe2334699547589
#
_entry.id   b728dc3eac303129afe2334699547589
#
_cell.length_a   1.000
_cell.length_b   1.000
_cell.length_c   1.000
_cell.angle_alpha   90.00
_cell.angle_beta   90.00
_cell.angle_gamma   90.00
#
_symmetry.space_group_name_H-M   'P 1'
#
loop_
_entity.id
_entity.type
_entity.pdbx_description
1 polymer ?
#
loop_
_entity_poly.entity_id
_entity_poly.type
_entity_poly.pdbx_seq_one_letter_code
_entity_poly.pdbx_strand_id
1 'polypeptide(L)'
;MKRYLMLLCLLFTSFVVSSQTTTPDSLKSALQKATSERSRLEILTNLMDISRNDDILVNAKQLYQEALKANDNYYKEAALTEILRCYINTDQTDSANTYIAKAEQELKGEARASLVSFMKMIQDTRVIFYTSGEPRKKVLMNCLFKLEEPDKLSPYEKIACNYILGMAVSNSIMEENMLKEDFKQGREYFDNVLAEAEKLPLRYAYNFLPNTYFMLCAYASNPQERGQYATRYLNTILGYSNIPEMRKRPYAVNKRQLLSAYSNLAISAEAIG
;
A
#
# COMPACT_ATOMS: atom_id res chain seq x y z
N MET A 1 26.53 -3.02 24.07
CA MET A 1 25.71 -4.08 23.45
C MET A 1 24.72 -4.76 24.40
N LYS A 2 25.09 -5.37 25.53
CA LYS A 2 24.13 -6.07 26.41
C LYS A 2 22.96 -5.23 26.95
N ARG A 3 23.13 -3.91 27.19
CA ARG A 3 22.06 -3.02 27.69
C ARG A 3 20.99 -2.72 26.65
N TYR A 4 21.34 -2.61 25.37
CA TYR A 4 20.37 -2.35 24.30
C TYR A 4 19.56 -3.62 23.93
N LEU A 5 20.17 -4.79 24.02
CA LEU A 5 19.46 -6.06 23.84
C LEU A 5 18.40 -6.26 24.93
N MET A 6 18.71 -5.86 26.18
CA MET A 6 17.80 -5.96 27.31
C MET A 6 16.62 -4.96 27.20
N LEU A 7 16.86 -3.75 26.67
CA LEU A 7 15.81 -2.78 26.38
C LEU A 7 14.89 -3.24 25.22
N LEU A 8 15.47 -3.85 24.18
CA LEU A 8 14.70 -4.46 23.08
C LEU A 8 13.81 -5.60 23.60
N CYS A 9 14.34 -6.47 24.45
CA CYS A 9 13.58 -7.56 25.08
C CYS A 9 12.46 -7.04 25.99
N LEU A 10 12.70 -5.95 26.75
CA LEU A 10 11.68 -5.35 27.60
C LEU A 10 10.58 -4.64 26.81
N LEU A 11 10.90 -4.05 25.66
CA LEU A 11 9.90 -3.50 24.74
C LEU A 11 9.06 -4.61 24.10
N PHE A 12 9.65 -5.76 23.78
CA PHE A 12 8.91 -6.93 23.28
C PHE A 12 8.01 -7.55 24.34
N THR A 13 8.41 -7.61 25.60
CA THR A 13 7.58 -8.20 26.68
C THR A 13 6.42 -7.31 27.08
N SER A 14 6.52 -5.99 26.96
CA SER A 14 5.39 -5.09 27.25
C SER A 14 4.28 -5.11 26.19
N PHE A 15 4.57 -5.61 24.96
CA PHE A 15 3.55 -5.82 23.92
C PHE A 15 2.80 -7.16 24.04
N VAL A 16 3.25 -8.07 24.91
CA VAL A 16 2.63 -9.40 25.08
C VAL A 16 1.53 -9.40 26.16
N VAL A 17 1.38 -8.33 26.92
CA VAL A 17 0.37 -8.28 27.98
C VAL A 17 -0.96 -7.76 27.43
N SER A 18 -1.89 -8.69 27.27
CA SER A 18 -3.32 -8.47 27.03
C SER A 18 -3.80 -8.32 25.60
N SER A 19 -3.36 -9.17 24.67
CA SER A 19 -4.18 -9.50 23.52
C SER A 19 -4.95 -10.80 23.84
N GLN A 20 -6.20 -10.70 24.26
CA GLN A 20 -7.14 -11.75 23.89
C GLN A 20 -6.97 -11.89 22.38
N THR A 21 -6.43 -13.02 21.93
CA THR A 21 -6.18 -13.26 20.51
C THR A 21 -7.53 -13.22 19.80
N THR A 22 -7.85 -12.07 19.22
CA THR A 22 -9.07 -11.93 18.44
C THR A 22 -8.97 -12.89 17.26
N THR A 23 -9.83 -13.90 17.29
CA THR A 23 -9.88 -14.93 16.24
C THR A 23 -10.99 -14.60 15.24
N PRO A 24 -10.90 -15.08 13.99
CA PRO A 24 -12.01 -14.94 13.03
C PRO A 24 -13.35 -15.44 13.61
N ASP A 25 -13.34 -16.53 14.37
CA ASP A 25 -14.56 -17.10 14.95
C ASP A 25 -15.16 -16.23 16.05
N SER A 26 -14.32 -15.59 16.88
CA SER A 26 -14.80 -14.64 17.89
C SER A 26 -15.46 -13.41 17.23
N LEU A 27 -14.91 -12.92 16.13
CA LEU A 27 -15.49 -11.80 15.36
C LEU A 27 -16.78 -12.23 14.63
N LYS A 28 -16.84 -13.43 14.05
CA LYS A 28 -18.07 -13.98 13.45
C LYS A 28 -19.19 -14.07 14.48
N SER A 29 -18.90 -14.57 15.69
CA SER A 29 -19.85 -14.62 16.78
C SER A 29 -20.30 -13.21 17.23
N ALA A 30 -19.38 -12.25 17.31
CA ALA A 30 -19.70 -10.88 17.63
C ALA A 30 -20.58 -10.22 16.55
N LEU A 31 -20.33 -10.52 15.28
CA LEU A 31 -21.10 -10.02 14.14
C LEU A 31 -22.57 -10.48 14.22
N GLN A 32 -22.82 -11.73 14.61
CA GLN A 32 -24.18 -12.26 14.80
C GLN A 32 -24.95 -11.54 15.91
N LYS A 33 -24.24 -11.03 16.91
CA LYS A 33 -24.84 -10.34 18.08
C LYS A 33 -24.91 -8.82 17.89
N ALA A 34 -24.27 -8.29 16.84
CA ALA A 34 -24.20 -6.85 16.60
C ALA A 34 -25.57 -6.31 16.16
N THR A 35 -26.11 -5.37 16.94
CA THR A 35 -27.41 -4.73 16.70
C THR A 35 -27.32 -3.39 16.00
N SER A 36 -26.17 -2.69 16.11
CA SER A 36 -25.96 -1.41 15.43
C SER A 36 -25.20 -1.58 14.11
N GLU A 37 -25.60 -0.79 13.11
CA GLU A 37 -24.96 -0.73 11.81
C GLU A 37 -23.46 -0.42 11.94
N ARG A 38 -23.10 0.56 12.76
CA ARG A 38 -21.72 0.94 13.01
C ARG A 38 -20.89 -0.22 13.59
N SER A 39 -21.42 -0.92 14.59
CA SER A 39 -20.75 -2.07 15.17
C SER A 39 -20.52 -3.17 14.14
N ARG A 40 -21.50 -3.43 13.27
CA ARG A 40 -21.37 -4.40 12.17
C ARG A 40 -20.24 -4.03 11.22
N LEU A 41 -20.16 -2.76 10.80
CA LEU A 41 -19.10 -2.26 9.92
C LEU A 41 -17.71 -2.39 10.56
N GLU A 42 -17.57 -2.03 11.83
CA GLU A 42 -16.29 -2.15 12.56
C GLU A 42 -15.86 -3.63 12.71
N ILE A 43 -16.79 -4.54 13.04
CA ILE A 43 -16.49 -5.96 13.16
C ILE A 43 -16.12 -6.57 11.80
N LEU A 44 -16.88 -6.27 10.75
CA LEU A 44 -16.59 -6.75 9.39
C LEU A 44 -15.24 -6.27 8.89
N THR A 45 -14.87 -5.02 9.19
CA THR A 45 -13.55 -4.47 8.82
C THR A 45 -12.43 -5.23 9.52
N ASN A 46 -12.57 -5.47 10.84
CA ASN A 46 -11.58 -6.24 11.58
C ASN A 46 -11.53 -7.70 11.10
N LEU A 47 -12.68 -8.29 10.78
CA LEU A 47 -12.74 -9.64 10.23
C LEU A 47 -12.01 -9.73 8.87
N MET A 48 -12.22 -8.76 7.99
CA MET A 48 -11.51 -8.64 6.72
C MET A 48 -10.00 -8.52 6.94
N ASP A 49 -9.57 -7.64 7.85
CA ASP A 49 -8.15 -7.36 8.12
C ASP A 49 -7.39 -8.57 8.69
N ILE A 50 -8.04 -9.45 9.48
CA ILE A 50 -7.41 -10.66 10.02
C ILE A 50 -7.58 -11.90 9.15
N SER A 51 -8.44 -11.85 8.14
CA SER A 51 -8.73 -12.97 7.23
C SER A 51 -7.54 -13.32 6.36
N ARG A 52 -7.57 -14.52 5.78
CA ARG A 52 -6.53 -15.02 4.88
C ARG A 52 -7.19 -15.58 3.62
N ASN A 53 -6.44 -15.56 2.52
CA ASN A 53 -6.85 -16.15 1.25
C ASN A 53 -8.25 -15.67 0.79
N ASP A 54 -9.10 -16.58 0.38
CA ASP A 54 -10.42 -16.31 -0.18
C ASP A 54 -11.38 -15.65 0.81
N ASP A 55 -11.19 -15.87 2.11
CA ASP A 55 -12.01 -15.24 3.14
C ASP A 55 -11.89 -13.71 3.14
N ILE A 56 -10.76 -13.17 2.71
CA ILE A 56 -10.59 -11.71 2.59
C ILE A 56 -11.61 -11.15 1.60
N LEU A 57 -11.71 -11.75 0.42
CA LEU A 57 -12.63 -11.30 -0.63
C LEU A 57 -14.10 -11.42 -0.20
N VAL A 58 -14.44 -12.51 0.50
CA VAL A 58 -15.81 -12.74 1.01
C VAL A 58 -16.17 -11.65 2.01
N ASN A 59 -15.32 -11.42 3.01
CA ASN A 59 -15.55 -10.44 4.06
C ASN A 59 -15.52 -9.00 3.52
N ALA A 60 -14.64 -8.70 2.57
CA ALA A 60 -14.58 -7.40 1.92
C ALA A 60 -15.85 -7.10 1.11
N LYS A 61 -16.39 -8.08 0.39
CA LYS A 61 -17.68 -7.93 -0.32
C LYS A 61 -18.83 -7.72 0.63
N GLN A 62 -18.86 -8.43 1.76
CA GLN A 62 -19.88 -8.23 2.78
C GLN A 62 -19.79 -6.83 3.40
N LEU A 63 -18.56 -6.39 3.76
CA LEU A 63 -18.33 -5.03 4.25
C LEU A 63 -18.81 -3.98 3.25
N TYR A 64 -18.51 -4.17 1.95
CA TYR A 64 -18.93 -3.27 0.90
C TYR A 64 -20.47 -3.13 0.83
N GLN A 65 -21.21 -4.24 0.91
CA GLN A 65 -22.68 -4.22 0.89
C GLN A 65 -23.27 -3.50 2.11
N GLU A 66 -22.74 -3.75 3.30
CA GLU A 66 -23.18 -3.05 4.50
C GLU A 66 -22.81 -1.56 4.46
N ALA A 67 -21.63 -1.21 3.96
CA ALA A 67 -21.18 0.18 3.80
C ALA A 67 -22.01 0.96 2.76
N LEU A 68 -22.49 0.29 1.71
CA LEU A 68 -23.43 0.88 0.75
C LEU A 68 -24.76 1.25 1.41
N LYS A 69 -25.33 0.34 2.23
CA LYS A 69 -26.58 0.58 2.97
C LYS A 69 -26.42 1.74 3.96
N ALA A 70 -25.30 1.76 4.68
CA ALA A 70 -24.95 2.80 5.64
C ALA A 70 -24.58 4.14 5.00
N ASN A 71 -24.36 4.15 3.69
CA ASN A 71 -23.78 5.27 2.94
C ASN A 71 -22.46 5.80 3.57
N ASP A 72 -21.65 4.88 4.11
CA ASP A 72 -20.37 5.22 4.76
C ASP A 72 -19.21 5.08 3.80
N ASN A 73 -18.64 6.22 3.39
CA ASN A 73 -17.57 6.29 2.40
C ASN A 73 -16.25 5.68 2.90
N TYR A 74 -15.98 5.74 4.21
CA TYR A 74 -14.77 5.18 4.77
C TYR A 74 -14.74 3.65 4.64
N TYR A 75 -15.83 2.98 5.01
CA TYR A 75 -15.92 1.52 4.91
C TYR A 75 -16.10 1.05 3.44
N LYS A 76 -16.74 1.86 2.58
CA LYS A 76 -16.75 1.59 1.13
C LYS A 76 -15.32 1.58 0.54
N GLU A 77 -14.54 2.61 0.85
CA GLU A 77 -13.13 2.71 0.40
C GLU A 77 -12.30 1.52 0.91
N ALA A 78 -12.40 1.19 2.20
CA ALA A 78 -11.69 0.08 2.80
C ALA A 78 -12.02 -1.26 2.12
N ALA A 79 -13.30 -1.52 1.91
CA ALA A 79 -13.77 -2.74 1.25
C ALA A 79 -13.32 -2.81 -0.22
N LEU A 80 -13.49 -1.73 -0.98
CA LEU A 80 -13.07 -1.65 -2.37
C LEU A 80 -11.56 -1.87 -2.53
N THR A 81 -10.76 -1.35 -1.61
CA THR A 81 -9.30 -1.56 -1.59
C THR A 81 -8.96 -3.04 -1.53
N GLU A 82 -9.57 -3.79 -0.62
CA GLU A 82 -9.26 -5.22 -0.47
C GLU A 82 -9.87 -6.08 -1.60
N ILE A 83 -11.08 -5.77 -2.06
CA ILE A 83 -11.68 -6.44 -3.22
C ILE A 83 -10.80 -6.30 -4.45
N LEU A 84 -10.36 -5.08 -4.75
CA LEU A 84 -9.50 -4.79 -5.89
C LEU A 84 -8.14 -5.49 -5.76
N ARG A 85 -7.54 -5.46 -4.57
CA ARG A 85 -6.28 -6.16 -4.30
C ARG A 85 -6.41 -7.67 -4.52
N CYS A 86 -7.50 -8.29 -4.07
CA CYS A 86 -7.75 -9.71 -4.29
C CYS A 86 -7.86 -10.02 -5.79
N TYR A 87 -8.65 -9.28 -6.55
CA TYR A 87 -8.83 -9.55 -7.98
C TYR A 87 -7.56 -9.30 -8.79
N ILE A 88 -6.82 -8.24 -8.50
CA ILE A 88 -5.55 -7.97 -9.17
C ILE A 88 -4.53 -9.08 -8.85
N ASN A 89 -4.43 -9.52 -7.59
CA ASN A 89 -3.49 -10.58 -7.21
C ASN A 89 -3.83 -11.96 -7.77
N THR A 90 -5.09 -12.20 -8.14
CA THR A 90 -5.54 -13.46 -8.75
C THR A 90 -5.73 -13.36 -10.28
N ASP A 91 -5.21 -12.31 -10.91
CA ASP A 91 -5.29 -12.06 -12.37
C ASP A 91 -6.73 -11.98 -12.94
N GLN A 92 -7.71 -11.67 -12.10
CA GLN A 92 -9.09 -11.48 -12.51
C GLN A 92 -9.33 -10.06 -13.02
N THR A 93 -8.70 -9.73 -14.16
CA THR A 93 -8.65 -8.37 -14.72
C THR A 93 -10.03 -7.76 -14.96
N ASP A 94 -10.99 -8.53 -15.50
CA ASP A 94 -12.35 -8.03 -15.78
C ASP A 94 -13.09 -7.67 -14.48
N SER A 95 -12.94 -8.50 -13.45
CA SER A 95 -13.49 -8.21 -12.13
C SER A 95 -12.83 -6.98 -11.51
N ALA A 96 -11.51 -6.86 -11.61
CA ALA A 96 -10.81 -5.69 -11.13
C ALA A 96 -11.28 -4.41 -11.84
N ASN A 97 -11.38 -4.41 -13.16
CA ASN A 97 -11.89 -3.27 -13.95
C ASN A 97 -13.32 -2.88 -13.55
N THR A 98 -14.18 -3.87 -13.31
CA THR A 98 -15.55 -3.63 -12.83
C THR A 98 -15.55 -2.90 -11.49
N TYR A 99 -14.69 -3.28 -10.54
CA TYR A 99 -14.62 -2.64 -9.24
C TYR A 99 -13.85 -1.31 -9.27
N ILE A 100 -12.92 -1.11 -10.19
CA ILE A 100 -12.33 0.23 -10.43
C ILE A 100 -13.42 1.19 -10.90
N ALA A 101 -14.26 0.78 -11.87
CA ALA A 101 -15.38 1.61 -12.33
C ALA A 101 -16.36 1.94 -11.19
N LYS A 102 -16.64 0.99 -10.29
CA LYS A 102 -17.45 1.26 -9.08
C LYS A 102 -16.77 2.29 -8.17
N ALA A 103 -15.46 2.16 -7.93
CA ALA A 103 -14.72 3.13 -7.12
C ALA A 103 -14.76 4.54 -7.75
N GLU A 104 -14.67 4.65 -9.09
CA GLU A 104 -14.79 5.90 -9.83
C GLU A 104 -16.18 6.54 -9.68
N GLN A 105 -17.23 5.75 -9.60
CA GLN A 105 -18.62 6.23 -9.47
C GLN A 105 -19.01 6.58 -8.04
N GLU A 106 -18.57 5.78 -7.06
CA GLU A 106 -19.08 5.82 -5.70
C GLU A 106 -18.20 6.63 -4.73
N LEU A 107 -16.89 6.69 -4.99
CA LEU A 107 -15.98 7.50 -4.20
C LEU A 107 -15.86 8.93 -4.79
N LYS A 108 -15.48 9.87 -3.94
CA LYS A 108 -15.31 11.28 -4.32
C LYS A 108 -13.98 11.84 -3.82
N GLY A 109 -13.53 12.92 -4.42
CA GLY A 109 -12.36 13.67 -3.98
C GLY A 109 -11.09 12.79 -3.95
N GLU A 110 -10.29 12.99 -2.91
CA GLU A 110 -8.99 12.32 -2.74
C GLU A 110 -9.09 10.81 -2.54
N ALA A 111 -10.15 10.33 -1.88
CA ALA A 111 -10.37 8.89 -1.71
C ALA A 111 -10.49 8.16 -3.07
N ARG A 112 -11.26 8.75 -4.01
CA ARG A 112 -11.36 8.24 -5.38
C ARG A 112 -10.02 8.32 -6.10
N ALA A 113 -9.41 9.51 -6.10
CA ALA A 113 -8.17 9.74 -6.85
C ALA A 113 -7.04 8.82 -6.37
N SER A 114 -6.85 8.69 -5.05
CA SER A 114 -5.85 7.82 -4.46
C SER A 114 -6.10 6.34 -4.79
N LEU A 115 -7.31 5.83 -4.52
CA LEU A 115 -7.61 4.41 -4.72
C LEU A 115 -7.52 4.01 -6.18
N VAL A 116 -8.12 4.77 -7.08
CA VAL A 116 -8.14 4.45 -8.52
C VAL A 116 -6.73 4.50 -9.10
N SER A 117 -5.94 5.54 -8.79
CA SER A 117 -4.56 5.65 -9.28
C SER A 117 -3.67 4.53 -8.72
N PHE A 118 -3.82 4.19 -7.44
CA PHE A 118 -3.08 3.10 -6.81
C PHE A 118 -3.40 1.75 -7.47
N MET A 119 -4.66 1.45 -7.71
CA MET A 119 -5.05 0.17 -8.30
C MET A 119 -4.63 0.05 -9.77
N LYS A 120 -4.77 1.12 -10.54
CA LYS A 120 -4.22 1.18 -11.91
C LYS A 120 -2.70 1.01 -11.92
N MET A 121 -1.99 1.66 -10.99
CA MET A 121 -0.55 1.47 -10.81
C MET A 121 -0.18 0.01 -10.54
N ILE A 122 -0.91 -0.70 -9.68
CA ILE A 122 -0.64 -2.12 -9.41
C ILE A 122 -0.90 -2.96 -10.67
N GLN A 123 -1.99 -2.71 -11.40
CA GLN A 123 -2.27 -3.42 -12.65
C GLN A 123 -1.16 -3.18 -13.69
N ASP A 124 -0.77 -1.94 -13.91
CA ASP A 124 0.29 -1.58 -14.84
C ASP A 124 1.64 -2.17 -14.42
N THR A 125 1.95 -2.16 -13.12
CA THR A 125 3.14 -2.83 -12.57
C THR A 125 3.11 -4.34 -12.89
N ARG A 126 1.97 -5.01 -12.78
CA ARG A 126 1.85 -6.41 -13.19
C ARG A 126 2.09 -6.59 -14.68
N VAL A 127 1.53 -5.70 -15.52
CA VAL A 127 1.77 -5.77 -16.98
C VAL A 127 3.27 -5.69 -17.27
N ILE A 128 4.02 -4.75 -16.67
CA ILE A 128 5.45 -4.64 -16.93
C ILE A 128 6.25 -5.85 -16.45
N PHE A 129 5.81 -6.54 -15.38
CA PHE A 129 6.53 -7.71 -14.84
C PHE A 129 6.18 -9.03 -15.56
N TYR A 130 4.92 -9.21 -15.94
CA TYR A 130 4.43 -10.52 -16.41
C TYR A 130 4.12 -10.56 -17.91
N THR A 131 4.32 -9.47 -18.65
CA THR A 131 4.21 -9.45 -20.11
C THR A 131 5.50 -8.96 -20.76
N SER A 132 5.58 -9.02 -22.08
CA SER A 132 6.67 -8.47 -22.89
C SER A 132 6.10 -7.87 -24.18
N GLY A 133 6.95 -7.17 -24.95
CA GLY A 133 6.57 -6.57 -26.22
C GLY A 133 5.56 -5.42 -26.07
N GLU A 134 4.59 -5.36 -26.98
CA GLU A 134 3.66 -4.22 -27.08
C GLU A 134 2.88 -3.90 -25.80
N PRO A 135 2.34 -4.85 -25.00
CA PRO A 135 1.62 -4.50 -23.78
C PRO A 135 2.51 -3.75 -22.76
N ARG A 136 3.74 -4.24 -22.51
CA ARG A 136 4.71 -3.61 -21.64
C ARG A 136 5.12 -2.24 -22.15
N LYS A 137 5.52 -2.17 -23.44
CA LYS A 137 5.92 -0.94 -24.09
C LYS A 137 4.84 0.13 -23.99
N LYS A 138 3.58 -0.22 -24.24
CA LYS A 138 2.45 0.70 -24.13
C LYS A 138 2.34 1.32 -22.74
N VAL A 139 2.49 0.53 -21.67
CA VAL A 139 2.44 1.05 -20.30
C VAL A 139 3.58 2.03 -20.04
N LEU A 140 4.81 1.65 -20.37
CA LEU A 140 5.99 2.47 -20.13
C LEU A 140 5.94 3.78 -20.91
N MET A 141 5.62 3.72 -22.20
CA MET A 141 5.49 4.91 -23.05
C MET A 141 4.35 5.82 -22.58
N ASN A 142 3.21 5.27 -22.16
CA ASN A 142 2.14 6.08 -21.61
C ASN A 142 2.58 6.83 -20.34
N CYS A 143 3.37 6.21 -19.45
CA CYS A 143 3.91 6.89 -18.28
C CYS A 143 4.90 8.01 -18.68
N LEU A 144 5.80 7.76 -19.62
CA LEU A 144 6.74 8.77 -20.11
C LEU A 144 6.01 9.96 -20.71
N PHE A 145 5.10 9.75 -21.68
CA PHE A 145 4.32 10.82 -22.31
C PHE A 145 3.52 11.64 -21.32
N LYS A 146 2.91 11.00 -20.32
CA LYS A 146 2.21 11.72 -19.26
C LYS A 146 3.14 12.64 -18.49
N LEU A 147 4.35 12.18 -18.18
CA LEU A 147 5.33 12.98 -17.42
C LEU A 147 6.00 14.09 -18.24
N GLU A 148 5.83 14.15 -19.57
CA GLU A 148 6.21 15.32 -20.38
C GLU A 148 5.35 16.56 -20.06
N GLU A 149 4.10 16.35 -19.63
CA GLU A 149 3.19 17.42 -19.27
C GLU A 149 2.70 17.27 -17.80
N PRO A 150 3.61 17.35 -16.81
CA PRO A 150 3.32 17.00 -15.42
C PRO A 150 2.24 17.88 -14.79
N ASP A 151 2.05 19.11 -15.27
CA ASP A 151 1.05 20.03 -14.74
C ASP A 151 -0.38 19.63 -15.08
N LYS A 152 -0.57 18.75 -16.06
CA LYS A 152 -1.89 18.18 -16.41
C LYS A 152 -2.27 16.99 -15.54
N LEU A 153 -1.31 16.44 -14.76
CA LEU A 153 -1.52 15.26 -13.93
C LEU A 153 -1.90 15.64 -12.50
N SER A 154 -2.81 14.86 -11.93
CA SER A 154 -2.99 14.85 -10.49
C SER A 154 -1.73 14.34 -9.77
N PRO A 155 -1.50 14.72 -8.50
CA PRO A 155 -0.38 14.19 -7.73
C PRO A 155 -0.34 12.65 -7.69
N TYR A 156 -1.50 12.00 -7.64
CA TYR A 156 -1.62 10.53 -7.63
C TYR A 156 -1.19 9.89 -8.95
N GLU A 157 -1.48 10.53 -10.08
CA GLU A 157 -1.03 10.05 -11.39
C GLU A 157 0.48 10.25 -11.58
N LYS A 158 1.04 11.38 -11.11
CA LYS A 158 2.50 11.60 -11.09
C LYS A 158 3.21 10.51 -10.29
N ILE A 159 2.70 10.22 -9.10
CA ILE A 159 3.21 9.14 -8.23
C ILE A 159 3.16 7.80 -8.97
N ALA A 160 2.01 7.45 -9.56
CA ALA A 160 1.83 6.17 -10.23
C ALA A 160 2.80 6.01 -11.41
N CYS A 161 2.92 7.02 -12.28
CA CYS A 161 3.84 6.98 -13.43
C CYS A 161 5.30 6.86 -12.98
N ASN A 162 5.74 7.68 -12.02
CA ASN A 162 7.10 7.60 -11.50
C ASN A 162 7.37 6.24 -10.83
N TYR A 163 6.42 5.69 -10.07
CA TYR A 163 6.59 4.39 -9.44
C TYR A 163 6.76 3.26 -10.48
N ILE A 164 5.92 3.23 -11.52
CA ILE A 164 5.98 2.23 -12.60
C ILE A 164 7.33 2.31 -13.33
N LEU A 165 7.78 3.50 -13.69
CA LEU A 165 9.07 3.71 -14.37
C LEU A 165 10.24 3.35 -13.46
N GLY A 166 10.19 3.74 -12.18
CA GLY A 166 11.18 3.34 -11.19
C GLY A 166 11.29 1.83 -11.05
N MET A 167 10.17 1.12 -10.98
CA MET A 167 10.13 -0.34 -10.92
C MET A 167 10.69 -0.98 -12.19
N ALA A 168 10.39 -0.46 -13.38
CA ALA A 168 10.89 -0.98 -14.63
C ALA A 168 12.41 -0.84 -14.74
N VAL A 169 12.95 0.35 -14.46
CA VAL A 169 14.40 0.62 -14.51
C VAL A 169 15.15 -0.21 -13.47
N SER A 170 14.62 -0.27 -12.23
CA SER A 170 15.24 -0.99 -11.12
C SER A 170 15.40 -2.48 -11.36
N ASN A 171 14.49 -3.07 -12.12
CA ASN A 171 14.48 -4.49 -12.41
C ASN A 171 15.01 -4.79 -13.82
N SER A 172 15.57 -3.80 -14.50
CA SER A 172 16.06 -3.91 -15.90
C SER A 172 14.98 -4.44 -16.86
N ILE A 173 13.73 -4.09 -16.59
CA ILE A 173 12.57 -4.51 -17.39
C ILE A 173 12.35 -3.47 -18.48
N MET A 174 13.20 -3.53 -19.51
CA MET A 174 13.18 -2.61 -20.64
C MET A 174 12.93 -3.41 -21.93
N GLU A 175 12.23 -2.82 -22.86
CA GLU A 175 12.09 -3.38 -24.21
C GLU A 175 13.32 -2.99 -25.06
N GLU A 176 13.76 -3.89 -25.95
CA GLU A 176 14.98 -3.72 -26.74
C GLU A 176 15.03 -2.42 -27.57
N ASN A 177 13.86 -1.92 -27.96
CA ASN A 177 13.71 -0.74 -28.79
C ASN A 177 13.46 0.57 -28.01
N MET A 178 13.56 0.54 -26.69
CA MET A 178 13.43 1.74 -25.87
C MET A 178 14.82 2.36 -25.65
N LEU A 179 14.97 3.62 -26.00
CA LEU A 179 16.22 4.34 -25.79
C LEU A 179 16.45 4.50 -24.29
N LYS A 180 17.61 4.06 -23.80
CA LYS A 180 17.98 4.21 -22.38
C LYS A 180 18.03 5.67 -21.93
N GLU A 181 18.24 6.57 -22.86
CA GLU A 181 18.30 8.03 -22.68
C GLU A 181 16.94 8.62 -22.27
N ASP A 182 15.83 7.95 -22.60
CA ASP A 182 14.48 8.37 -22.18
C ASP A 182 14.20 8.08 -20.70
N PHE A 183 15.06 7.30 -20.05
CA PHE A 183 14.85 6.85 -18.69
C PHE A 183 15.87 7.45 -17.71
N LYS A 184 15.36 8.01 -16.64
CA LYS A 184 16.14 8.38 -15.48
C LYS A 184 16.65 7.15 -14.75
N GLN A 185 17.59 7.34 -13.82
CA GLN A 185 17.96 6.28 -12.90
C GLN A 185 16.75 5.89 -12.03
N GLY A 186 16.60 4.61 -11.72
CA GLY A 186 15.45 4.11 -10.95
C GLY A 186 15.21 4.86 -9.62
N ARG A 187 16.31 5.27 -8.97
CA ARG A 187 16.27 6.08 -7.75
C ARG A 187 15.55 7.42 -7.95
N GLU A 188 15.85 8.16 -9.04
CA GLU A 188 15.25 9.47 -9.29
C GLU A 188 13.73 9.41 -9.43
N TYR A 189 13.22 8.33 -10.00
CA TYR A 189 11.77 8.12 -10.07
C TYR A 189 11.17 7.92 -8.69
N PHE A 190 11.81 7.16 -7.79
CA PHE A 190 11.31 6.98 -6.42
C PHE A 190 11.44 8.25 -5.57
N ASP A 191 12.48 9.06 -5.77
CA ASP A 191 12.59 10.39 -5.15
C ASP A 191 11.45 11.31 -5.61
N ASN A 192 11.04 11.27 -6.89
CA ASN A 192 9.87 11.99 -7.39
C ASN A 192 8.56 11.47 -6.77
N VAL A 193 8.43 10.15 -6.55
CA VAL A 193 7.28 9.60 -5.80
C VAL A 193 7.20 10.19 -4.41
N LEU A 194 8.31 10.25 -3.66
CA LEU A 194 8.33 10.85 -2.33
C LEU A 194 7.97 12.34 -2.35
N ALA A 195 8.55 13.10 -3.27
CA ALA A 195 8.32 14.54 -3.40
C ALA A 195 6.84 14.88 -3.63
N GLU A 196 6.10 14.03 -4.35
CA GLU A 196 4.66 14.21 -4.53
C GLU A 196 3.84 13.62 -3.37
N ALA A 197 4.20 12.43 -2.87
CA ALA A 197 3.46 11.76 -1.82
C ALA A 197 3.53 12.49 -0.46
N GLU A 198 4.65 13.16 -0.15
CA GLU A 198 4.82 13.93 1.08
C GLU A 198 3.92 15.19 1.14
N LYS A 199 3.37 15.64 0.00
CA LYS A 199 2.40 16.75 -0.06
C LYS A 199 0.98 16.29 0.24
N LEU A 200 0.72 14.99 0.24
CA LEU A 200 -0.60 14.41 0.41
C LEU A 200 -0.89 14.08 1.88
N PRO A 201 -2.17 14.05 2.29
CA PRO A 201 -2.55 13.51 3.58
C PRO A 201 -2.04 12.06 3.72
N LEU A 202 -1.41 11.73 4.86
CA LEU A 202 -0.79 10.43 5.10
C LEU A 202 -1.74 9.25 4.83
N ARG A 203 -3.02 9.41 5.12
CA ARG A 203 -4.05 8.41 4.85
C ARG A 203 -4.02 7.92 3.39
N TYR A 204 -3.84 8.84 2.45
CA TYR A 204 -3.85 8.54 1.01
C TYR A 204 -2.44 8.25 0.48
N ALA A 205 -1.44 8.95 1.00
CA ALA A 205 -0.03 8.72 0.67
C ALA A 205 0.46 7.33 1.08
N TYR A 206 -0.13 6.73 2.12
CA TYR A 206 0.27 5.42 2.65
C TYR A 206 0.16 4.28 1.62
N ASN A 207 -0.71 4.40 0.63
CA ASN A 207 -0.80 3.41 -0.45
C ASN A 207 0.51 3.30 -1.26
N PHE A 208 1.30 4.36 -1.31
CA PHE A 208 2.51 4.46 -2.14
C PHE A 208 3.80 4.43 -1.33
N LEU A 209 3.83 5.11 -0.18
CA LEU A 209 5.05 5.36 0.59
C LEU A 209 5.78 4.10 1.08
N PRO A 210 5.14 3.08 1.66
CA PRO A 210 5.84 1.91 2.20
C PRO A 210 6.71 1.19 1.18
N ASN A 211 6.17 0.94 -0.01
CA ASN A 211 6.90 0.27 -1.07
C ASN A 211 8.02 1.15 -1.66
N THR A 212 7.77 2.46 -1.75
CA THR A 212 8.77 3.43 -2.22
C THR A 212 9.97 3.48 -1.26
N TYR A 213 9.74 3.59 0.05
CA TYR A 213 10.83 3.54 1.03
C TYR A 213 11.58 2.21 1.01
N PHE A 214 10.88 1.09 0.83
CA PHE A 214 11.52 -0.21 0.67
C PHE A 214 12.51 -0.22 -0.51
N MET A 215 12.09 0.30 -1.66
CA MET A 215 12.95 0.42 -2.84
C MET A 215 14.13 1.36 -2.59
N LEU A 216 13.91 2.50 -1.97
CA LEU A 216 14.98 3.46 -1.64
C LEU A 216 15.99 2.89 -0.64
N CYS A 217 15.57 2.04 0.30
CA CYS A 217 16.51 1.30 1.15
C CYS A 217 17.43 0.39 0.32
N ALA A 218 16.92 -0.21 -0.77
CA ALA A 218 17.74 -1.02 -1.67
C ALA A 218 18.70 -0.19 -2.53
N TYR A 219 18.33 1.06 -2.85
CA TYR A 219 19.15 2.01 -3.61
C TYR A 219 20.11 2.84 -2.76
N ALA A 220 20.06 2.73 -1.45
CA ALA A 220 20.90 3.51 -0.57
C ALA A 220 22.39 3.27 -0.85
N SER A 221 23.15 4.35 -1.04
CA SER A 221 24.57 4.32 -1.40
C SER A 221 25.48 3.92 -0.24
N ASN A 222 24.97 4.05 0.99
CA ASN A 222 25.69 3.74 2.21
C ASN A 222 24.72 3.37 3.36
N PRO A 223 25.22 2.77 4.45
CA PRO A 223 24.40 2.35 5.58
C PRO A 223 23.63 3.50 6.25
N GLN A 224 24.22 4.70 6.34
CA GLN A 224 23.58 5.87 6.96
C GLN A 224 22.32 6.28 6.18
N GLU A 225 22.44 6.36 4.86
CA GLU A 225 21.32 6.68 3.98
C GLU A 225 20.20 5.62 4.06
N ARG A 226 20.58 4.33 4.05
CA ARG A 226 19.62 3.24 4.28
C ARG A 226 18.88 3.41 5.60
N GLY A 227 19.59 3.74 6.67
CA GLY A 227 19.01 3.98 7.98
C GLY A 227 18.02 5.15 7.98
N GLN A 228 18.31 6.22 7.25
CA GLN A 228 17.39 7.34 7.09
C GLN A 228 16.09 6.94 6.40
N TYR A 229 16.17 6.22 5.27
CA TYR A 229 14.97 5.72 4.58
C TYR A 229 14.19 4.71 5.43
N ALA A 230 14.87 3.79 6.11
CA ALA A 230 14.24 2.81 6.99
C ALA A 230 13.54 3.48 8.18
N THR A 231 14.12 4.55 8.74
CA THR A 231 13.49 5.36 9.80
C THR A 231 12.23 6.05 9.27
N ARG A 232 12.28 6.68 8.09
CA ARG A 232 11.11 7.30 7.46
C ARG A 232 10.03 6.26 7.16
N TYR A 233 10.43 5.07 6.69
CA TYR A 233 9.54 3.95 6.45
C TYR A 233 8.79 3.55 7.71
N LEU A 234 9.52 3.32 8.81
CA LEU A 234 8.92 2.98 10.10
C LEU A 234 7.98 4.07 10.60
N ASN A 235 8.42 5.34 10.55
CA ASN A 235 7.61 6.48 10.98
C ASN A 235 6.33 6.63 10.14
N THR A 236 6.39 6.32 8.85
CA THR A 236 5.21 6.30 7.97
C THR A 236 4.19 5.25 8.43
N ILE A 237 4.65 4.03 8.74
CA ILE A 237 3.76 2.95 9.21
C ILE A 237 3.15 3.31 10.57
N LEU A 238 3.97 3.78 11.51
CA LEU A 238 3.50 4.16 12.85
C LEU A 238 2.58 5.38 12.80
N GLY A 239 2.90 6.37 11.97
CA GLY A 239 2.05 7.55 11.75
C GLY A 239 0.69 7.16 11.18
N TYR A 240 0.66 6.27 10.19
CA TYR A 240 -0.58 5.77 9.61
C TYR A 240 -1.44 5.02 10.63
N SER A 241 -0.84 4.16 11.47
CA SER A 241 -1.57 3.45 12.52
C SER A 241 -2.18 4.38 13.57
N ASN A 242 -1.64 5.60 13.70
CA ASN A 242 -2.12 6.60 14.64
C ASN A 242 -3.22 7.53 14.09
N ILE A 243 -3.55 7.44 12.81
CA ILE A 243 -4.69 8.17 12.24
C ILE A 243 -5.98 7.70 12.94
N PRO A 244 -6.90 8.62 13.32
CA PRO A 244 -8.09 8.28 14.11
C PRO A 244 -8.91 7.11 13.54
N GLU A 245 -9.08 7.07 12.22
CA GLU A 245 -9.79 6.01 11.51
C GLU A 245 -9.05 4.67 11.61
N MET A 246 -7.71 4.70 11.53
CA MET A 246 -6.88 3.49 11.56
C MET A 246 -6.72 2.91 12.97
N ARG A 247 -6.86 3.73 14.01
CA ARG A 247 -6.89 3.21 15.40
C ARG A 247 -8.04 2.22 15.64
N LYS A 248 -9.10 2.30 14.83
CA LYS A 248 -10.24 1.37 14.87
C LYS A 248 -9.97 0.09 14.08
N ARG A 249 -8.86 0.03 13.35
CA ARG A 249 -8.42 -1.10 12.52
C ARG A 249 -7.04 -1.59 12.96
N PRO A 250 -6.89 -2.16 14.17
CA PRO A 250 -5.58 -2.52 14.72
C PRO A 250 -4.86 -3.61 13.89
N TYR A 251 -5.59 -4.31 13.03
CA TYR A 251 -5.05 -5.37 12.17
C TYR A 251 -4.73 -4.92 10.74
N ALA A 252 -5.10 -3.69 10.35
CA ALA A 252 -4.86 -3.17 9.00
C ALA A 252 -3.37 -2.89 8.71
N VAL A 253 -2.56 -2.72 9.75
CA VAL A 253 -1.12 -2.48 9.58
C VAL A 253 -0.44 -3.77 9.14
N ASN A 254 0.18 -3.71 7.98
CA ASN A 254 0.86 -4.86 7.40
C ASN A 254 2.13 -5.20 8.19
N LYS A 255 2.06 -6.31 8.96
CA LYS A 255 3.19 -6.81 9.77
C LYS A 255 4.46 -7.07 8.95
N ARG A 256 4.33 -7.42 7.67
CA ARG A 256 5.48 -7.61 6.78
C ARG A 256 6.19 -6.30 6.50
N GLN A 257 5.44 -5.20 6.33
CA GLN A 257 6.03 -3.87 6.15
C GLN A 257 6.76 -3.42 7.42
N LEU A 258 6.18 -3.64 8.60
CA LEU A 258 6.87 -3.38 9.87
C LEU A 258 8.16 -4.18 9.98
N LEU A 259 8.11 -5.49 9.73
CA LEU A 259 9.29 -6.36 9.76
C LEU A 259 10.35 -5.89 8.76
N SER A 260 9.95 -5.50 7.55
CA SER A 260 10.85 -4.97 6.53
C SER A 260 11.52 -3.67 6.98
N ALA A 261 10.78 -2.74 7.59
CA ALA A 261 11.34 -1.48 8.11
C ALA A 261 12.38 -1.75 9.22
N TYR A 262 12.05 -2.61 10.19
CA TYR A 262 12.98 -3.01 11.25
C TYR A 262 14.21 -3.75 10.72
N SER A 263 14.05 -4.63 9.74
CA SER A 263 15.17 -5.36 9.13
C SER A 263 16.13 -4.40 8.43
N ASN A 264 15.64 -3.41 7.70
CA ASN A 264 16.49 -2.41 7.06
C ASN A 264 17.22 -1.51 8.09
N LEU A 265 16.57 -1.17 9.21
CA LEU A 265 17.21 -0.46 10.31
C LEU A 265 18.32 -1.30 10.95
N ALA A 266 18.07 -2.58 11.22
CA ALA A 266 19.05 -3.49 11.81
C ALA A 266 20.29 -3.65 10.91
N ILE A 267 20.07 -3.89 9.60
CA ILE A 267 21.16 -3.98 8.61
C ILE A 267 21.97 -2.69 8.56
N SER A 268 21.30 -1.54 8.60
CA SER A 268 22.00 -0.25 8.63
C SER A 268 22.83 -0.07 9.91
N ALA A 269 22.26 -0.38 11.06
CA ALA A 269 22.95 -0.26 12.35
C ALA A 269 24.14 -1.21 12.47
N GLU A 270 24.02 -2.44 12.00
CA GLU A 270 25.11 -3.43 11.99
C GLU A 270 26.28 -2.98 11.11
N ALA A 271 25.99 -2.35 9.97
CA ALA A 271 27.03 -1.88 9.05
C ALA A 271 27.72 -0.57 9.49
N ILE A 272 27.15 0.15 10.47
CA ILE A 272 27.75 1.36 11.05
C ILE A 272 28.63 1.02 12.27
N GLY A 273 28.42 -0.13 12.91
CA GLY A 273 29.10 -0.57 14.15
C GLY A 273 28.30 -0.15 15.36
#